data_35501cfa8968697878acca41fe1d4bdc
#
_entry.id   35501cfa8968697878acca41fe1d4bdc
#
_cell.length_a   1.000
_cell.length_b   1.000
_cell.length_c   1.000
_cell.angle_alpha   90.00
_cell.angle_beta   90.00
_cell.angle_gamma   90.00
#
_symmetry.space_group_name_H-M   'P 1'
#
loop_
_entity.id
_entity.type
_entity.pdbx_description
1 polymer ?
#
loop_
_entity_poly.entity_id
_entity_poly.type
_entity_poly.pdbx_seq_one_letter_code
_entity_poly.pdbx_strand_id
1 'polypeptide(L)' 'MKTKKQYKGDYLSLYDYLGHAAGGELGQKIAYEAAKCKVNIQIKSIRNPRYEGKIQMYPNDFLNECKDKGLL' A
#
# COMPACT_ATOMS: atom_id res chain seq x y z
N MET A 1 5.29 5.60 -27.08
CA MET A 1 4.47 4.71 -26.39
C MET A 1 4.90 4.48 -24.95
N LYS A 2 3.95 4.47 -24.13
CA LYS A 2 4.24 4.44 -22.73
C LYS A 2 3.98 3.08 -22.15
N THR A 3 4.96 2.51 -21.54
CA THR A 3 4.74 1.25 -20.88
C THR A 3 4.29 1.49 -19.45
N LYS A 4 3.51 0.58 -18.97
CA LYS A 4 3.15 0.61 -17.57
C LYS A 4 4.36 0.39 -16.73
N LYS A 5 4.49 1.19 -15.70
CA LYS A 5 5.53 0.99 -14.74
C LYS A 5 5.23 -0.25 -13.92
N GLN A 6 6.21 -1.12 -13.80
CA GLN A 6 6.05 -2.33 -12.99
C GLN A 6 6.68 -2.13 -11.64
N TYR A 7 5.93 -2.44 -10.61
CA TYR A 7 6.41 -2.34 -9.25
C TYR A 7 6.80 -3.71 -8.77
N LYS A 8 7.97 -3.80 -8.19
CA LYS A 8 8.53 -5.07 -7.74
C LYS A 8 8.71 -5.07 -6.24
N GLY A 9 9.14 -6.20 -5.73
CA GLY A 9 9.36 -6.36 -4.33
C GLY A 9 8.17 -7.05 -3.67
N ASP A 10 8.34 -7.33 -2.41
CA ASP A 10 7.29 -7.98 -1.64
C ASP A 10 6.12 -7.03 -1.43
N TYR A 11 4.95 -7.60 -1.29
CA TYR A 11 3.78 -6.81 -0.95
C TYR A 11 3.75 -6.59 0.55
N LEU A 12 3.54 -5.35 0.95
CA LEU A 12 3.51 -4.96 2.34
C LEU A 12 2.29 -4.12 2.62
N SER A 13 1.74 -4.24 3.82
CA SER A 13 0.73 -3.29 4.26
C SER A 13 1.43 -2.00 4.67
N LEU A 14 0.64 -0.95 4.80
CA LEU A 14 1.21 0.31 5.29
C LEU A 14 1.74 0.16 6.70
N TYR A 15 1.08 -0.64 7.50
CA TYR A 15 1.56 -0.89 8.86
C TYR A 15 2.94 -1.52 8.84
N ASP A 16 3.12 -2.53 7.98
CA ASP A 16 4.41 -3.20 7.89
C ASP A 16 5.50 -2.26 7.38
N TYR A 17 5.15 -1.43 6.42
CA TYR A 17 6.13 -0.53 5.84
C TYR A 17 6.53 0.58 6.80
N LEU A 18 5.56 1.14 7.50
CA LEU A 18 5.82 2.28 8.38
C LEU A 18 6.27 1.87 9.77
N GLY A 19 5.91 0.68 10.19
CA GLY A 19 6.18 0.23 11.54
C GLY A 19 5.13 0.69 12.54
N HIS A 20 4.07 1.31 12.07
CA HIS A 20 2.97 1.75 12.91
C HIS A 20 1.73 1.95 12.07
N ALA A 21 0.60 2.16 12.72
CA ALA A 21 -0.65 2.35 12.00
C ALA A 21 -0.63 3.64 11.22
N ALA A 22 -1.09 3.58 9.97
CA ALA A 22 -1.07 4.75 9.09
C ALA A 22 -2.21 5.72 9.37
N GLY A 23 -3.31 5.20 9.86
CA GLY A 23 -4.50 6.02 10.01
C GLY A 23 -5.32 6.06 8.73
N GLY A 24 -6.56 6.49 8.86
CA GLY A 24 -7.48 6.47 7.74
C GLY A 24 -7.13 7.45 6.64
N GLU A 25 -6.67 8.63 7.03
CA GLU A 25 -6.37 9.67 6.06
C GLU A 25 -5.21 9.28 5.16
N LEU A 26 -4.13 8.83 5.76
CA LEU A 26 -2.98 8.41 4.98
C LEU A 26 -3.30 7.18 4.16
N GLY A 27 -4.06 6.26 4.73
CA GLY A 27 -4.47 5.07 4.00
C GLY A 27 -5.26 5.41 2.75
N GLN A 28 -6.16 6.39 2.84
CA GLN A 28 -6.92 6.81 1.69
C GLN A 28 -6.05 7.46 0.62
N LYS A 29 -5.08 8.25 1.04
CA LYS A 29 -4.17 8.88 0.09
C LYS A 29 -3.39 7.84 -0.69
N ILE A 30 -2.88 6.85 0.00
CA ILE A 30 -2.08 5.82 -0.66
C ILE A 30 -2.95 4.96 -1.57
N ALA A 31 -4.17 4.65 -1.13
CA ALA A 31 -5.08 3.88 -1.97
C ALA A 31 -5.44 4.66 -3.24
N TYR A 32 -5.66 5.96 -3.10
CA TYR A 32 -5.95 6.79 -4.25
C TYR A 32 -4.77 6.82 -5.21
N GLU A 33 -3.58 6.96 -4.67
CA GLU A 33 -2.38 7.00 -5.50
C GLU A 33 -2.19 5.67 -6.22
N ALA A 34 -2.45 4.56 -5.54
CA ALA A 34 -2.34 3.25 -6.16
C ALA A 34 -3.32 3.10 -7.31
N ALA A 35 -4.54 3.56 -7.14
CA ALA A 35 -5.53 3.51 -8.19
C ALA A 35 -5.12 4.39 -9.36
N LYS A 36 -4.58 5.55 -9.07
CA LYS A 36 -4.14 6.48 -10.08
C LYS A 36 -2.99 5.93 -10.90
N CYS A 37 -2.08 5.23 -10.26
CA CYS A 37 -0.93 4.63 -10.92
C CYS A 37 -1.22 3.23 -11.44
N LYS A 38 -2.42 2.74 -11.23
CA LYS A 38 -2.83 1.41 -11.69
C LYS A 38 -1.93 0.32 -11.12
N VAL A 39 -1.65 0.45 -9.84
CA VAL A 39 -0.82 -0.51 -9.12
C VAL A 39 -1.68 -1.69 -8.71
N ASN A 40 -1.14 -2.89 -8.83
CA ASN A 40 -1.82 -4.07 -8.33
C ASN A 40 -1.80 -4.05 -6.81
N ILE A 41 -2.96 -4.23 -6.23
CA ILE A 41 -3.12 -4.27 -4.78
C ILE A 41 -3.55 -5.67 -4.41
N GLN A 42 -2.93 -6.23 -3.38
CA GLN A 42 -3.36 -7.50 -2.83
C GLN A 42 -4.15 -7.23 -1.57
N ILE A 43 -5.18 -8.02 -1.37
CA ILE A 43 -6.01 -7.89 -0.17
C ILE A 43 -5.85 -9.17 0.62
N LYS A 44 -5.48 -9.02 1.88
CA LYS A 44 -5.29 -10.14 2.76
C LYS A 44 -6.31 -10.07 3.88
N SER A 45 -6.98 -11.19 4.13
CA SER A 45 -7.93 -11.26 5.23
C SER A 45 -7.18 -11.61 6.50
N ILE A 46 -7.45 -10.84 7.54
CA ILE A 46 -6.84 -11.05 8.84
C ILE A 46 -7.95 -11.39 9.83
N ARG A 47 -7.72 -12.43 10.61
CA ARG A 47 -8.69 -12.83 11.62
C ARG A 47 -7.96 -13.27 12.87
N ASN A 48 -8.11 -12.52 13.91
CA ASN A 48 -7.55 -12.88 15.20
C ASN A 48 -8.45 -12.29 16.28
N PRO A 49 -8.21 -12.65 17.55
CA PRO A 49 -9.12 -12.22 18.61
C PRO A 49 -9.27 -10.70 18.73
N ARG A 50 -8.30 -9.96 18.29
CA ARG A 50 -8.34 -8.51 18.44
C ARG A 50 -8.76 -7.78 17.19
N TYR A 51 -8.64 -8.42 16.05
CA TYR A 51 -8.89 -7.73 14.79
C TYR A 51 -9.38 -8.71 13.76
N GLU A 52 -10.40 -8.30 13.05
CA GLU A 52 -10.92 -9.07 11.94
C GLU A 52 -11.22 -8.10 10.82
N GLY A 53 -10.64 -8.34 9.66
CA GLY A 53 -10.88 -7.45 8.54
C GLY A 53 -9.93 -7.74 7.41
N LYS A 54 -9.88 -6.82 6.48
CA LYS A 54 -9.05 -6.96 5.30
C LYS A 54 -7.98 -5.89 5.28
N ILE A 55 -6.80 -6.28 4.85
CA ILE A 55 -5.67 -5.36 4.75
C ILE A 55 -5.25 -5.28 3.31
N GLN A 56 -5.10 -4.07 2.82
CA GLN A 56 -4.58 -3.85 1.48
C GLN A 56 -3.06 -3.82 1.53
N MET A 57 -2.45 -4.52 0.58
CA MET A 57 -1.00 -4.63 0.52
C MET A 57 -0.51 -4.09 -0.81
N TYR A 58 0.59 -3.40 -0.77
CA TYR A 58 1.15 -2.74 -1.93
C TYR A 58 2.56 -3.22 -2.20
N PRO A 59 3.02 -3.18 -3.46
CA PRO A 59 4.40 -3.52 -3.76
C PRO A 59 5.35 -2.58 -3.02
N ASN A 60 6.45 -3.13 -2.56
CA ASN A 60 7.43 -2.35 -1.82
C ASN A 60 7.93 -1.16 -2.65
N ASP A 61 8.18 -1.38 -3.93
CA ASP A 61 8.66 -0.30 -4.80
C ASP A 61 7.67 0.86 -4.87
N PHE A 62 6.38 0.52 -4.89
CA PHE A 62 5.36 1.56 -4.92
C PHE A 62 5.38 2.38 -3.63
N LEU A 63 5.55 1.71 -2.50
CA LEU A 63 5.58 2.41 -1.21
C LEU A 63 6.81 3.29 -1.12
N ASN A 64 7.95 2.82 -1.63
CA ASN A 64 9.15 3.64 -1.67
C ASN A 64 8.94 4.89 -2.53
N GLU A 65 8.24 4.74 -3.63
CA GLU A 65 7.95 5.87 -4.50
C GLU A 65 7.05 6.88 -3.79
N CYS A 66 6.06 6.39 -3.05
CA CYS A 66 5.19 7.27 -2.28
C CYS A 66 5.98 8.03 -1.23
N LYS A 67 6.94 7.37 -0.62
CA LYS A 67 7.78 8.04 0.37
C LYS A 67 8.61 9.13 -0.30
N ASP A 68 9.15 8.85 -1.46
CA ASP A 68 9.94 9.84 -2.19
C ASP A 68 9.11 11.04 -2.59
N LYS A 69 7.83 10.84 -2.84
CA LYS A 69 6.93 11.93 -3.18
C LYS A 69 6.45 12.71 -1.97
N GLY A 70 6.80 12.27 -0.79
CA GLY A 70 6.37 12.93 0.42
C GLY A 70 5.00 12.50 0.90
N LEU A 71 4.47 11.42 0.37
CA LEU A 71 3.17 10.92 0.79
C LEU A 71 3.25 10.08 2.06
N LEU A 72 4.41 9.52 2.33
CA LEU A 72 4.62 8.69 3.52
C LEU A 72 5.63 9.31 4.46
#